data_f83ee32f5ef7a3f3623755efc3bef2ce
#
_entry.id   f83ee32f5ef7a3f3623755efc3bef2ce
#
_cell.length_a   1.000
_cell.length_b   1.000
_cell.length_c   1.000
_cell.angle_alpha   90.00
_cell.angle_beta   90.00
_cell.angle_gamma   90.00
#
_symmetry.space_group_name_H-M   'P 1'
#
loop_
_entity.id
_entity.type
_entity.pdbx_description
1 polymer ?
#
loop_
_entity_poly.entity_id
_entity_poly.type
_entity_poly.pdbx_seq_one_letter_code
_entity_poly.pdbx_strand_id
1 'polypeptide(L)'
;MRRCLAILIGLATAFGASLGGASRAAGQEIVIGLQCDRTGATQVVGVNWCPGYHDYVALVNSKGGVEGRKIKVIEIDHEYKVPPAMEGYERFKKEGAVLIGLYGTPHTYALMKKLDEDKIPGTSPGFGSAGAANGIKYPYIFPIAATYWSQAAASVKWAKDQLGGSLKGKKIAYLMYDNPAGHEPKEIFEDLAKLEGFELKIFAVPPPGLEMGAQALDIAQRYRADFVIAHQFGRSPSVSIKELKRVGYPLSKVVSFVWGAAEADIEAAGGFGVAEGYAGIQFAGVGPDFPVLSEIREMYKKQGKPEPKEMTQSAYYNRGPLVAAVHLEAIRNALKARPDGKITGADVKAGFEKVKGLTLGGLIPPLEFSPTDHEGGGWVQIYQVKGGKYVKATDWFKAYRDVVDKHVKETK
;
A
#
# COMPACT_ATOMS: atom_id res chain seq x y z
N MET A 1 -72.94 69.17 -8.68
CA MET A 1 -72.36 68.61 -9.87
C MET A 1 -70.85 68.38 -9.59
N ARG A 2 -70.44 67.23 -9.18
CA ARG A 2 -69.07 66.69 -9.29
C ARG A 2 -69.14 65.19 -9.01
N ARG A 3 -68.88 64.42 -10.06
CA ARG A 3 -68.84 62.93 -10.03
C ARG A 3 -67.48 62.51 -9.51
N CYS A 4 -67.43 61.73 -8.41
CA CYS A 4 -66.20 61.01 -7.96
C CYS A 4 -66.11 59.68 -8.63
N LEU A 5 -65.00 59.45 -9.30
CA LEU A 5 -64.63 58.17 -9.97
C LEU A 5 -63.80 57.34 -8.96
N ALA A 6 -64.31 56.19 -8.55
CA ALA A 6 -63.59 55.28 -7.67
C ALA A 6 -62.72 54.32 -8.54
N ILE A 7 -61.41 54.34 -8.27
CA ILE A 7 -60.43 53.40 -8.87
C ILE A 7 -60.26 52.23 -7.91
N LEU A 8 -60.67 51.04 -8.36
CA LEU A 8 -60.35 49.76 -7.70
C LEU A 8 -58.90 49.36 -8.06
N ILE A 9 -58.03 49.30 -7.05
CA ILE A 9 -56.71 48.72 -7.19
C ILE A 9 -56.79 47.25 -6.74
N GLY A 10 -56.63 46.33 -7.67
CA GLY A 10 -56.53 44.90 -7.40
C GLY A 10 -55.15 44.55 -6.90
N LEU A 11 -55.05 43.99 -5.71
CA LEU A 11 -53.83 43.43 -5.14
C LEU A 11 -53.62 42.04 -5.70
N ALA A 12 -52.65 41.86 -6.64
CA ALA A 12 -52.18 40.55 -7.09
C ALA A 12 -51.08 40.07 -6.09
N THR A 13 -51.42 39.12 -5.22
CA THR A 13 -50.48 38.44 -4.35
C THR A 13 -49.72 37.39 -5.20
N ALA A 14 -48.48 37.71 -5.58
CA ALA A 14 -47.56 36.77 -6.15
C ALA A 14 -46.99 35.85 -5.04
N PHE A 15 -47.44 34.60 -5.02
CA PHE A 15 -46.86 33.54 -4.22
C PHE A 15 -45.50 33.15 -4.85
N GLY A 16 -44.43 33.77 -4.40
CA GLY A 16 -43.06 33.39 -4.70
C GLY A 16 -42.71 32.10 -3.99
N ALA A 17 -42.77 30.95 -4.64
CA ALA A 17 -42.20 29.70 -4.15
C ALA A 17 -40.67 29.85 -4.16
N SER A 18 -40.09 30.23 -3.05
CA SER A 18 -38.65 30.13 -2.81
C SER A 18 -38.28 28.65 -2.73
N LEU A 19 -37.76 28.13 -3.84
CA LEU A 19 -36.99 26.87 -3.86
C LEU A 19 -35.75 27.10 -2.99
N GLY A 20 -35.91 26.92 -1.68
CA GLY A 20 -34.82 26.85 -0.71
C GLY A 20 -33.98 25.62 -1.06
N GLY A 21 -32.97 25.78 -1.93
CA GLY A 21 -31.90 24.83 -2.05
C GLY A 21 -31.26 24.70 -0.67
N ALA A 22 -31.51 23.58 0.02
CA ALA A 22 -30.84 23.27 1.26
C ALA A 22 -29.33 23.18 0.94
N SER A 23 -28.62 24.29 1.16
CA SER A 23 -27.18 24.30 1.24
C SER A 23 -26.84 23.33 2.39
N ARG A 24 -26.47 22.08 2.04
CA ARG A 24 -25.89 21.17 3.04
C ARG A 24 -24.73 21.92 3.66
N ALA A 25 -24.86 22.33 4.90
CA ALA A 25 -23.76 22.92 5.64
C ALA A 25 -22.55 22.00 5.46
N ALA A 26 -21.44 22.54 4.96
CA ALA A 26 -20.22 21.80 4.80
C ALA A 26 -19.85 21.21 6.16
N GLY A 27 -20.05 19.90 6.33
CA GLY A 27 -19.78 19.23 7.60
C GLY A 27 -18.29 19.35 7.94
N GLN A 28 -17.96 19.25 9.22
CA GLN A 28 -16.57 19.28 9.69
C GLN A 28 -15.70 18.32 8.88
N GLU A 29 -14.48 18.75 8.51
CA GLU A 29 -13.51 17.90 7.81
C GLU A 29 -13.19 16.63 8.61
N ILE A 30 -12.92 15.55 7.89
CA ILE A 30 -12.46 14.29 8.49
C ILE A 30 -10.95 14.26 8.39
N VAL A 31 -10.28 14.04 9.52
CA VAL A 31 -8.83 14.06 9.62
C VAL A 31 -8.26 12.65 9.52
N ILE A 32 -7.25 12.48 8.67
CA ILE A 32 -6.40 11.29 8.55
C ILE A 32 -4.97 11.68 8.89
N GLY A 33 -4.30 10.91 9.76
CA GLY A 33 -2.85 10.98 9.95
C GLY A 33 -2.13 10.13 8.91
N LEU A 34 -1.08 10.65 8.29
CA LEU A 34 -0.26 9.92 7.33
C LEU A 34 1.21 9.99 7.72
N GLN A 35 1.82 8.85 7.96
CA GLN A 35 3.27 8.72 8.09
C GLN A 35 3.91 8.60 6.72
N CYS A 36 5.03 9.25 6.52
CA CYS A 36 5.82 9.19 5.30
C CYS A 36 7.31 9.22 5.62
N ASP A 37 8.14 8.70 4.73
CA ASP A 37 9.59 8.93 4.73
C ASP A 37 9.96 9.71 3.48
N ARG A 38 10.18 11.02 3.62
CA ARG A 38 10.57 11.91 2.52
C ARG A 38 12.07 12.11 2.42
N THR A 39 12.78 11.96 3.53
CA THR A 39 14.19 12.36 3.64
C THR A 39 15.09 11.29 4.23
N GLY A 40 14.53 10.19 4.77
CA GLY A 40 15.27 9.15 5.47
C GLY A 40 15.68 7.96 4.60
N ALA A 41 15.86 6.82 5.25
CA ALA A 41 16.46 5.62 4.67
C ALA A 41 15.63 5.00 3.52
N THR A 42 14.32 5.22 3.49
CA THR A 42 13.40 4.70 2.47
C THR A 42 12.77 5.79 1.62
N GLN A 43 13.40 6.97 1.54
CA GLN A 43 12.90 8.12 0.78
C GLN A 43 12.53 7.78 -0.67
N VAL A 44 13.24 6.87 -1.33
CA VAL A 44 12.94 6.43 -2.70
C VAL A 44 11.51 5.89 -2.84
N VAL A 45 10.96 5.31 -1.78
CA VAL A 45 9.57 4.88 -1.71
C VAL A 45 8.66 6.07 -1.39
N GLY A 46 8.96 6.81 -0.31
CA GLY A 46 8.08 7.85 0.22
C GLY A 46 7.87 9.03 -0.71
N VAL A 47 8.91 9.47 -1.45
CA VAL A 47 8.78 10.56 -2.42
C VAL A 47 7.88 10.21 -3.62
N ASN A 48 7.68 8.93 -3.89
CA ASN A 48 6.80 8.44 -4.95
C ASN A 48 5.41 8.06 -4.42
N TRP A 49 5.34 7.32 -3.30
CA TRP A 49 4.10 6.78 -2.75
C TRP A 49 3.19 7.84 -2.11
N CYS A 50 3.76 8.74 -1.29
CA CYS A 50 2.96 9.72 -0.57
C CYS A 50 2.28 10.76 -1.49
N PRO A 51 2.88 11.25 -2.60
CA PRO A 51 2.16 12.06 -3.56
C PRO A 51 0.93 11.37 -4.14
N GLY A 52 1.04 10.09 -4.52
CA GLY A 52 -0.10 9.33 -5.05
C GLY A 52 -1.26 9.23 -4.04
N TYR A 53 -0.97 9.11 -2.75
CA TYR A 53 -1.98 9.15 -1.70
C TYR A 53 -2.70 10.50 -1.65
N HIS A 54 -1.95 11.60 -1.62
CA HIS A 54 -2.50 12.95 -1.60
C HIS A 54 -3.32 13.27 -2.85
N ASP A 55 -2.85 12.84 -4.01
CA ASP A 55 -3.52 13.09 -5.28
C ASP A 55 -4.88 12.40 -5.36
N TYR A 56 -4.97 11.17 -4.86
CA TYR A 56 -6.27 10.50 -4.78
C TYR A 56 -7.23 11.19 -3.80
N VAL A 57 -6.75 11.62 -2.63
CA VAL A 57 -7.56 12.40 -1.69
C VAL A 57 -7.99 13.73 -2.31
N ALA A 58 -7.10 14.43 -3.02
CA ALA A 58 -7.41 15.66 -3.73
C ALA A 58 -8.47 15.43 -4.81
N LEU A 59 -8.36 14.34 -5.57
CA LEU A 59 -9.35 13.94 -6.58
C LEU A 59 -10.74 13.75 -5.95
N VAL A 60 -10.83 12.98 -4.85
CA VAL A 60 -12.10 12.75 -4.16
C VAL A 60 -12.63 14.06 -3.57
N ASN A 61 -11.78 14.88 -2.98
CA ASN A 61 -12.15 16.19 -2.48
C ASN A 61 -12.67 17.12 -3.58
N SER A 62 -12.07 17.10 -4.78
CA SER A 62 -12.54 17.89 -5.92
C SER A 62 -13.95 17.51 -6.37
N LYS A 63 -14.34 16.26 -6.15
CA LYS A 63 -15.67 15.71 -6.46
C LYS A 63 -16.69 15.87 -5.31
N GLY A 64 -16.38 16.63 -4.26
CA GLY A 64 -17.29 16.87 -3.14
C GLY A 64 -16.90 16.15 -1.84
N GLY A 65 -15.82 15.34 -1.84
CA GLY A 65 -15.38 14.58 -0.69
C GLY A 65 -16.11 13.25 -0.49
N VAL A 66 -16.04 12.69 0.70
CA VAL A 66 -16.68 11.42 1.07
C VAL A 66 -18.02 11.75 1.76
N GLU A 67 -19.14 11.32 1.16
CA GLU A 67 -20.50 11.64 1.66
C GLU A 67 -20.69 13.14 1.98
N GLY A 68 -20.10 14.01 1.13
CA GLY A 68 -20.18 15.47 1.28
C GLY A 68 -19.18 16.06 2.31
N ARG A 69 -18.28 15.27 2.89
CA ARG A 69 -17.26 15.66 3.86
C ARG A 69 -15.88 15.72 3.21
N LYS A 70 -15.19 16.82 3.37
CA LYS A 70 -13.79 16.93 2.92
C LYS A 70 -12.86 16.12 3.81
N ILE A 71 -11.81 15.59 3.23
CA ILE A 71 -10.77 14.85 3.92
C ILE A 71 -9.56 15.77 4.09
N LYS A 72 -9.10 15.93 5.33
CA LYS A 72 -7.85 16.61 5.67
C LYS A 72 -6.80 15.54 5.99
N VAL A 73 -5.70 15.52 5.26
CA VAL A 73 -4.55 14.66 5.54
C VAL A 73 -3.49 15.48 6.26
N ILE A 74 -3.06 14.99 7.41
CA ILE A 74 -1.91 15.53 8.14
C ILE A 74 -0.77 14.55 7.94
N GLU A 75 0.23 14.94 7.16
CA GLU A 75 1.42 14.15 6.92
C GLU A 75 2.55 14.55 7.87
N ILE A 76 3.36 13.57 8.28
CA ILE A 76 4.66 13.79 8.89
C ILE A 76 5.74 13.05 8.10
N ASP A 77 6.91 13.65 7.99
CA ASP A 77 8.14 12.97 7.61
C ASP A 77 8.84 12.45 8.87
N HIS A 78 8.88 11.14 9.06
CA HIS A 78 9.51 10.52 10.23
C HIS A 78 10.94 10.02 9.94
N GLU A 79 11.48 10.27 8.73
CA GLU A 79 12.85 9.90 8.34
C GLU A 79 13.17 8.39 8.54
N TYR A 80 12.14 7.53 8.51
CA TYR A 80 12.21 6.11 8.87
C TYR A 80 12.72 5.84 10.30
N LYS A 81 12.45 6.76 11.25
CA LYS A 81 12.83 6.65 12.66
C LYS A 81 11.58 6.46 13.54
N VAL A 82 11.66 5.55 14.53
CA VAL A 82 10.52 5.24 15.41
C VAL A 82 10.13 6.44 16.31
N PRO A 83 11.04 7.18 16.97
CA PRO A 83 10.64 8.28 17.83
C PRO A 83 9.82 9.37 17.11
N PRO A 84 10.25 9.93 15.95
CA PRO A 84 9.41 10.88 15.22
C PRO A 84 8.06 10.32 14.78
N ALA A 85 7.99 9.01 14.44
CA ALA A 85 6.72 8.37 14.08
C ALA A 85 5.76 8.32 15.29
N MET A 86 6.27 8.08 16.49
CA MET A 86 5.49 8.09 17.74
C MET A 86 5.00 9.49 18.09
N GLU A 87 5.86 10.51 17.97
CA GLU A 87 5.49 11.92 18.18
C GLU A 87 4.41 12.36 17.18
N GLY A 88 4.58 11.96 15.91
CA GLY A 88 3.60 12.22 14.86
C GLY A 88 2.24 11.60 15.17
N TYR A 89 2.22 10.38 15.69
CA TYR A 89 0.98 9.72 16.12
C TYR A 89 0.24 10.54 17.20
N GLU A 90 0.94 11.01 18.22
CA GLU A 90 0.32 11.84 19.27
C GLU A 90 -0.21 13.16 18.70
N ARG A 91 0.47 13.76 17.73
CA ARG A 91 -0.01 14.93 17.00
C ARG A 91 -1.29 14.60 16.21
N PHE A 92 -1.32 13.49 15.47
CA PHE A 92 -2.50 13.07 14.71
C PHE A 92 -3.72 12.89 15.62
N LYS A 93 -3.52 12.23 16.77
CA LYS A 93 -4.57 12.04 17.77
C LYS A 93 -5.10 13.37 18.31
N LYS A 94 -4.21 14.31 18.65
CA LYS A 94 -4.58 15.65 19.11
C LYS A 94 -5.37 16.45 18.07
N GLU A 95 -5.06 16.26 16.79
CA GLU A 95 -5.76 16.90 15.66
C GLU A 95 -7.08 16.19 15.29
N GLY A 96 -7.45 15.14 16.00
CA GLY A 96 -8.70 14.41 15.80
C GLY A 96 -8.68 13.41 14.64
N ALA A 97 -7.52 12.85 14.28
CA ALA A 97 -7.43 11.82 13.24
C ALA A 97 -8.24 10.58 13.66
N VAL A 98 -9.09 10.11 12.75
CA VAL A 98 -9.92 8.90 12.93
C VAL A 98 -9.27 7.64 12.34
N LEU A 99 -8.13 7.80 11.69
CA LEU A 99 -7.41 6.75 10.96
C LEU A 99 -5.95 7.18 10.78
N ILE A 100 -5.03 6.23 10.85
CA ILE A 100 -3.60 6.46 10.63
C ILE A 100 -3.08 5.58 9.49
N GLY A 101 -2.56 6.19 8.43
CA GLY A 101 -1.70 5.53 7.47
C GLY A 101 -0.30 5.38 8.06
N LEU A 102 0.09 4.16 8.41
CA LEU A 102 1.42 3.84 8.93
C LEU A 102 2.43 3.73 7.79
N TYR A 103 3.71 3.82 8.12
CA TYR A 103 4.80 3.64 7.17
C TYR A 103 5.95 2.87 7.81
N GLY A 104 6.11 1.61 7.39
CA GLY A 104 7.22 0.74 7.81
C GLY A 104 6.95 -0.16 9.02
N THR A 105 7.55 -1.35 8.99
CA THR A 105 7.38 -2.41 9.99
C THR A 105 7.75 -1.99 11.41
N PRO A 106 8.89 -1.33 11.67
CA PRO A 106 9.25 -0.92 13.04
C PRO A 106 8.23 0.05 13.67
N HIS A 107 7.69 0.96 12.85
CA HIS A 107 6.70 1.95 13.29
C HIS A 107 5.36 1.29 13.59
N THR A 108 4.97 0.31 12.76
CA THR A 108 3.76 -0.50 12.99
C THR A 108 3.85 -1.22 14.33
N TYR A 109 4.94 -1.94 14.59
CA TYR A 109 5.11 -2.66 15.87
C TYR A 109 5.10 -1.71 17.07
N ALA A 110 5.75 -0.54 16.96
CA ALA A 110 5.78 0.45 18.04
C ALA A 110 4.40 1.03 18.35
N LEU A 111 3.51 1.11 17.36
CA LEU A 111 2.20 1.76 17.49
C LEU A 111 1.04 0.79 17.72
N MET A 112 1.17 -0.52 17.44
CA MET A 112 0.08 -1.48 17.50
C MET A 112 -0.73 -1.40 18.81
N LYS A 113 -0.05 -1.39 19.96
CA LYS A 113 -0.70 -1.30 21.27
C LYS A 113 -1.47 0.01 21.47
N LYS A 114 -0.86 1.14 21.09
CA LYS A 114 -1.48 2.47 21.20
C LYS A 114 -2.72 2.59 20.31
N LEU A 115 -2.66 2.09 19.10
CA LEU A 115 -3.79 2.11 18.17
C LEU A 115 -4.99 1.32 18.73
N ASP A 116 -4.73 0.17 19.38
CA ASP A 116 -5.79 -0.58 20.05
C ASP A 116 -6.34 0.13 21.29
N GLU A 117 -5.47 0.68 22.15
CA GLU A 117 -5.87 1.43 23.35
C GLU A 117 -6.70 2.67 23.00
N ASP A 118 -6.29 3.42 21.99
CA ASP A 118 -6.94 4.66 21.55
C ASP A 118 -8.14 4.42 20.60
N LYS A 119 -8.36 3.16 20.17
CA LYS A 119 -9.42 2.77 19.22
C LYS A 119 -9.32 3.54 17.89
N ILE A 120 -8.12 3.76 17.41
CA ILE A 120 -7.85 4.41 16.12
C ILE A 120 -7.24 3.37 15.18
N PRO A 121 -7.88 3.00 14.04
CA PRO A 121 -7.31 2.03 13.12
C PRO A 121 -6.06 2.55 12.43
N GLY A 122 -5.05 1.68 12.29
CA GLY A 122 -3.84 1.89 11.54
C GLY A 122 -3.72 0.93 10.37
N THR A 123 -3.12 1.34 9.26
CA THR A 123 -2.89 0.47 8.10
C THR A 123 -1.41 0.28 7.81
N SER A 124 -1.02 -0.94 7.44
CA SER A 124 0.38 -1.29 7.10
C SER A 124 0.44 -1.99 5.72
N PRO A 125 0.29 -1.24 4.61
CA PRO A 125 0.12 -1.81 3.28
C PRO A 125 1.38 -2.54 2.77
N GLY A 126 1.31 -3.87 2.66
CA GLY A 126 2.39 -4.69 2.12
C GLY A 126 3.67 -4.72 2.95
N PHE A 127 3.59 -4.42 4.25
CA PHE A 127 4.69 -4.59 5.23
C PHE A 127 4.13 -5.15 6.55
N GLY A 128 4.94 -5.29 7.57
CA GLY A 128 4.55 -5.86 8.86
C GLY A 128 3.56 -4.99 9.65
N SER A 129 2.75 -5.58 10.50
CA SER A 129 2.79 -6.97 10.94
C SER A 129 1.85 -7.86 10.11
N ALA A 130 2.37 -8.95 9.55
CA ALA A 130 1.55 -9.91 8.80
C ALA A 130 0.56 -10.65 9.71
N GLY A 131 0.94 -10.96 10.94
CA GLY A 131 0.06 -11.57 11.92
C GLY A 131 -1.17 -10.73 12.26
N ALA A 132 -1.12 -9.42 12.03
CA ALA A 132 -2.25 -8.52 12.21
C ALA A 132 -3.36 -8.71 11.15
N ALA A 133 -3.17 -9.59 10.16
CA ALA A 133 -4.27 -10.10 9.35
C ALA A 133 -5.34 -10.79 10.20
N ASN A 134 -5.00 -11.30 11.39
CA ASN A 134 -5.97 -11.77 12.39
C ASN A 134 -6.68 -10.57 13.05
N GLY A 135 -7.81 -10.15 12.48
CA GLY A 135 -8.58 -9.01 12.96
C GLY A 135 -9.22 -9.20 14.34
N ILE A 136 -9.39 -10.44 14.81
CA ILE A 136 -9.88 -10.70 16.17
C ILE A 136 -8.81 -10.32 17.19
N LYS A 137 -7.56 -10.69 16.91
CA LYS A 137 -6.45 -10.42 17.81
C LYS A 137 -5.91 -8.99 17.73
N TYR A 138 -5.92 -8.42 16.53
CA TYR A 138 -5.43 -7.07 16.26
C TYR A 138 -6.53 -6.21 15.61
N PRO A 139 -7.59 -5.87 16.37
CA PRO A 139 -8.79 -5.26 15.79
C PRO A 139 -8.58 -3.87 15.19
N TYR A 140 -7.48 -3.19 15.53
CA TYR A 140 -7.17 -1.84 15.04
C TYR A 140 -5.94 -1.78 14.13
N ILE A 141 -5.47 -2.92 13.61
CA ILE A 141 -4.43 -2.95 12.57
C ILE A 141 -4.97 -3.64 11.31
N PHE A 142 -4.77 -3.00 10.17
CA PHE A 142 -5.16 -3.51 8.87
C PHE A 142 -3.92 -3.57 7.96
N PRO A 143 -3.26 -4.74 7.84
CA PRO A 143 -2.15 -4.93 6.89
C PRO A 143 -2.71 -5.11 5.49
N ILE A 144 -3.30 -4.07 4.96
CA ILE A 144 -3.98 -4.07 3.66
C ILE A 144 -3.04 -4.47 2.53
N ALA A 145 -3.61 -5.03 1.47
CA ALA A 145 -2.95 -5.62 0.32
C ALA A 145 -2.30 -6.99 0.64
N ALA A 146 -1.05 -7.24 0.25
CA ALA A 146 -0.37 -8.53 0.51
C ALA A 146 0.67 -8.37 1.61
N THR A 147 0.48 -9.07 2.73
CA THR A 147 1.45 -9.12 3.83
C THR A 147 2.77 -9.77 3.39
N TYR A 148 3.83 -9.64 4.18
CA TYR A 148 5.09 -10.35 3.92
C TYR A 148 4.94 -11.86 3.90
N TRP A 149 3.98 -12.42 4.63
CA TRP A 149 3.67 -13.85 4.57
C TRP A 149 3.07 -14.25 3.23
N SER A 150 2.11 -13.48 2.73
CA SER A 150 1.52 -13.70 1.41
C SER A 150 2.53 -13.47 0.28
N GLN A 151 3.44 -12.48 0.44
CA GLN A 151 4.52 -12.25 -0.52
C GLN A 151 5.55 -13.38 -0.52
N ALA A 152 5.92 -13.93 0.64
CA ALA A 152 6.78 -15.10 0.75
C ALA A 152 6.17 -16.31 0.03
N ALA A 153 4.91 -16.60 0.32
CA ALA A 153 4.16 -17.67 -0.34
C ALA A 153 4.13 -17.51 -1.87
N ALA A 154 3.83 -16.31 -2.35
CA ALA A 154 3.81 -16.00 -3.78
C ALA A 154 5.20 -16.11 -4.43
N SER A 155 6.26 -15.67 -3.74
CA SER A 155 7.63 -15.77 -4.26
C SER A 155 8.12 -17.21 -4.41
N VAL A 156 7.75 -18.09 -3.46
CA VAL A 156 8.04 -19.52 -3.55
C VAL A 156 7.27 -20.16 -4.71
N LYS A 157 5.99 -19.80 -4.88
CA LYS A 157 5.20 -20.28 -6.04
C LYS A 157 5.81 -19.82 -7.35
N TRP A 158 6.24 -18.57 -7.46
CA TRP A 158 6.91 -18.05 -8.65
C TRP A 158 8.22 -18.79 -8.92
N ALA A 159 9.07 -18.99 -7.91
CA ALA A 159 10.31 -19.74 -8.03
C ALA A 159 10.03 -21.16 -8.53
N LYS A 160 9.00 -21.84 -8.00
CA LYS A 160 8.57 -23.18 -8.45
C LYS A 160 8.21 -23.20 -9.93
N ASP A 161 7.46 -22.20 -10.39
CA ASP A 161 7.06 -22.11 -11.80
C ASP A 161 8.27 -21.86 -12.71
N GLN A 162 9.20 -20.98 -12.30
CA GLN A 162 10.42 -20.69 -13.06
C GLN A 162 11.41 -21.88 -13.09
N LEU A 163 11.35 -22.77 -12.12
CA LEU A 163 12.21 -23.94 -12.01
C LEU A 163 11.57 -25.25 -12.53
N GLY A 164 10.53 -25.13 -13.35
CA GLY A 164 9.92 -26.29 -14.02
C GLY A 164 8.86 -27.03 -13.20
N GLY A 165 8.25 -26.38 -12.22
CA GLY A 165 7.10 -26.91 -11.46
C GLY A 165 7.45 -27.72 -10.22
N SER A 166 8.75 -27.87 -9.87
CA SER A 166 9.20 -28.58 -8.66
C SER A 166 10.35 -27.85 -7.99
N LEU A 167 10.30 -27.77 -6.65
CA LEU A 167 11.40 -27.23 -5.84
C LEU A 167 12.19 -28.33 -5.12
N LYS A 168 11.81 -29.60 -5.25
CA LYS A 168 12.48 -30.69 -4.55
C LYS A 168 13.98 -30.73 -4.88
N GLY A 169 14.82 -30.61 -3.84
CA GLY A 169 16.27 -30.59 -3.94
C GLY A 169 16.88 -29.32 -4.52
N LYS A 170 16.07 -28.27 -4.78
CA LYS A 170 16.54 -26.96 -5.23
C LYS A 170 17.09 -26.14 -4.07
N LYS A 171 18.00 -25.22 -4.37
CA LYS A 171 18.61 -24.29 -3.43
C LYS A 171 18.01 -22.91 -3.60
N ILE A 172 17.26 -22.47 -2.62
CA ILE A 172 16.63 -21.14 -2.60
C ILE A 172 17.37 -20.22 -1.64
N ALA A 173 17.86 -19.10 -2.15
CA ALA A 173 18.47 -18.06 -1.34
C ALA A 173 17.42 -17.02 -0.96
N TYR A 174 17.27 -16.75 0.33
CA TYR A 174 16.50 -15.62 0.82
C TYR A 174 17.46 -14.47 1.19
N LEU A 175 17.55 -13.46 0.32
CA LEU A 175 18.40 -12.29 0.49
C LEU A 175 17.58 -11.19 1.16
N MET A 176 17.81 -10.95 2.45
CA MET A 176 16.98 -10.05 3.24
C MET A 176 17.75 -8.89 3.86
N TYR A 177 17.06 -7.78 4.10
CA TYR A 177 17.55 -6.70 4.94
C TYR A 177 17.44 -7.11 6.41
N ASP A 178 18.54 -7.00 7.17
CA ASP A 178 18.63 -7.50 8.55
C ASP A 178 17.95 -6.55 9.54
N ASN A 179 16.64 -6.61 9.57
CA ASN A 179 15.78 -5.87 10.49
C ASN A 179 14.45 -6.63 10.70
N PRO A 180 13.52 -6.13 11.56
CA PRO A 180 12.27 -6.82 11.82
C PRO A 180 11.47 -7.20 10.56
N ALA A 181 11.46 -6.35 9.51
CA ALA A 181 10.76 -6.65 8.26
C ALA A 181 11.36 -7.88 7.56
N GLY A 182 12.69 -7.95 7.44
CA GLY A 182 13.38 -9.07 6.81
C GLY A 182 13.20 -10.39 7.54
N HIS A 183 13.05 -10.33 8.86
CA HIS A 183 12.86 -11.54 9.68
C HIS A 183 11.42 -12.07 9.67
N GLU A 184 10.43 -11.22 9.44
CA GLU A 184 9.01 -11.56 9.59
C GLU A 184 8.55 -12.78 8.76
N PRO A 185 8.94 -12.98 7.48
CA PRO A 185 8.46 -14.11 6.68
C PRO A 185 9.25 -15.41 6.87
N LYS A 186 10.22 -15.48 7.81
CA LYS A 186 11.11 -16.66 7.96
C LYS A 186 10.34 -17.95 8.20
N GLU A 187 9.40 -17.95 9.13
CA GLU A 187 8.60 -19.14 9.47
C GLU A 187 7.79 -19.66 8.28
N ILE A 188 7.26 -18.76 7.45
CA ILE A 188 6.59 -19.14 6.21
C ILE A 188 7.58 -19.82 5.24
N PHE A 189 8.78 -19.26 5.07
CA PHE A 189 9.80 -19.89 4.21
C PHE A 189 10.24 -21.25 4.73
N GLU A 190 10.41 -21.41 6.04
CA GLU A 190 10.81 -22.68 6.67
C GLU A 190 9.74 -23.76 6.48
N ASP A 191 8.46 -23.42 6.64
CA ASP A 191 7.36 -24.36 6.43
C ASP A 191 7.20 -24.71 4.95
N LEU A 192 7.35 -23.72 4.04
CA LEU A 192 7.33 -23.98 2.60
C LEU A 192 8.55 -24.77 2.12
N ALA A 193 9.72 -24.60 2.75
CA ALA A 193 10.90 -25.40 2.45
C ALA A 193 10.69 -26.88 2.79
N LYS A 194 10.07 -27.16 3.93
CA LYS A 194 9.68 -28.54 4.30
C LYS A 194 8.62 -29.09 3.36
N LEU A 195 7.59 -28.32 3.05
CA LEU A 195 6.47 -28.73 2.20
C LEU A 195 6.90 -29.07 0.78
N GLU A 196 7.74 -28.21 0.18
CA GLU A 196 8.17 -28.32 -1.22
C GLU A 196 9.51 -29.05 -1.40
N GLY A 197 10.22 -29.34 -0.30
CA GLY A 197 11.46 -30.11 -0.28
C GLY A 197 12.68 -29.36 -0.83
N PHE A 198 12.74 -28.03 -0.68
CA PHE A 198 13.90 -27.24 -1.08
C PHE A 198 14.82 -26.91 0.09
N GLU A 199 16.10 -26.67 -0.21
CA GLU A 199 17.05 -26.15 0.75
C GLU A 199 16.93 -24.62 0.81
N LEU A 200 16.64 -24.08 2.00
CA LEU A 200 16.58 -22.66 2.25
C LEU A 200 17.88 -22.15 2.90
N LYS A 201 18.48 -21.11 2.33
CA LYS A 201 19.57 -20.40 3.00
C LYS A 201 19.28 -18.89 3.05
N ILE A 202 19.41 -18.33 4.25
CA ILE A 202 19.17 -16.91 4.51
C ILE A 202 20.50 -16.16 4.40
N PHE A 203 20.48 -15.06 3.65
CA PHE A 203 21.56 -14.11 3.47
C PHE A 203 21.12 -12.75 3.99
N ALA A 204 21.49 -12.47 5.23
CA ALA A 204 21.17 -11.20 5.86
C ALA A 204 22.14 -10.10 5.43
N VAL A 205 21.61 -8.93 5.11
CA VAL A 205 22.36 -7.73 4.75
C VAL A 205 22.16 -6.71 5.86
N PRO A 206 23.20 -6.37 6.61
CA PRO A 206 23.06 -5.42 7.72
C PRO A 206 22.75 -4.01 7.21
N PRO A 207 22.06 -3.20 8.03
CA PRO A 207 21.85 -1.79 7.74
C PRO A 207 23.18 -1.03 7.53
N PRO A 208 23.27 -0.07 6.60
CA PRO A 208 22.20 0.49 5.78
C PRO A 208 21.91 -0.27 4.47
N GLY A 209 22.38 -1.50 4.30
CA GLY A 209 22.08 -2.35 3.16
C GLY A 209 22.79 -1.97 1.85
N LEU A 210 23.96 -1.31 1.97
CA LEU A 210 24.71 -0.80 0.81
C LEU A 210 25.94 -1.65 0.46
N GLU A 211 26.26 -2.63 1.29
CA GLU A 211 27.38 -3.54 1.11
C GLU A 211 26.88 -4.99 1.15
N MET A 212 26.82 -5.63 -0.01
CA MET A 212 26.37 -7.02 -0.12
C MET A 212 27.17 -7.86 -1.15
N GLY A 213 28.36 -7.40 -1.49
CA GLY A 213 29.22 -8.13 -2.42
C GLY A 213 29.58 -9.54 -1.92
N ALA A 214 29.76 -9.72 -0.61
CA ALA A 214 30.01 -11.03 -0.01
C ALA A 214 28.79 -11.95 -0.13
N GLN A 215 27.59 -11.45 0.19
CA GLN A 215 26.35 -12.21 0.05
C GLN A 215 26.08 -12.60 -1.42
N ALA A 216 26.28 -11.67 -2.35
CA ALA A 216 26.11 -11.96 -3.78
C ALA A 216 27.08 -13.04 -4.28
N LEU A 217 28.35 -12.96 -3.85
CA LEU A 217 29.36 -13.96 -4.19
C LEU A 217 29.02 -15.34 -3.61
N ASP A 218 28.60 -15.37 -2.34
CA ASP A 218 28.19 -16.61 -1.67
C ASP A 218 26.97 -17.24 -2.34
N ILE A 219 25.97 -16.44 -2.70
CA ILE A 219 24.77 -16.89 -3.43
C ILE A 219 25.16 -17.53 -4.77
N ALA A 220 25.99 -16.83 -5.54
CA ALA A 220 26.32 -17.26 -6.91
C ALA A 220 27.32 -18.42 -6.97
N GLN A 221 28.34 -18.41 -6.13
CA GLN A 221 29.50 -19.31 -6.29
C GLN A 221 29.60 -20.40 -5.23
N ARG A 222 29.36 -20.08 -3.95
CA ARG A 222 29.51 -21.07 -2.87
C ARG A 222 28.22 -21.85 -2.64
N TYR A 223 27.11 -21.15 -2.41
CA TYR A 223 25.80 -21.78 -2.23
C TYR A 223 25.24 -22.31 -3.57
N ARG A 224 25.49 -21.56 -4.65
CA ARG A 224 24.99 -21.85 -6.00
C ARG A 224 23.47 -21.95 -6.00
N ALA A 225 22.82 -20.88 -5.59
CA ALA A 225 21.36 -20.82 -5.52
C ALA A 225 20.72 -21.07 -6.87
N ASP A 226 19.70 -21.93 -6.92
CA ASP A 226 18.85 -22.13 -8.11
C ASP A 226 17.94 -20.93 -8.34
N PHE A 227 17.52 -20.24 -7.24
CA PHE A 227 16.68 -19.06 -7.29
C PHE A 227 16.94 -18.14 -6.06
N VAL A 228 16.76 -16.84 -6.25
CA VAL A 228 16.89 -15.82 -5.19
C VAL A 228 15.55 -15.15 -4.96
N ILE A 229 15.15 -15.09 -3.71
CA ILE A 229 14.03 -14.28 -3.24
C ILE A 229 14.61 -13.11 -2.45
N ALA A 230 14.43 -11.88 -2.95
CA ALA A 230 14.99 -10.68 -2.35
C ALA A 230 13.92 -9.93 -1.55
N HIS A 231 14.20 -9.67 -0.28
CA HIS A 231 13.36 -8.83 0.58
C HIS A 231 14.17 -7.65 1.09
N GLN A 232 14.19 -6.62 0.31
CA GLN A 232 14.96 -5.43 0.55
C GLN A 232 14.12 -4.19 0.25
N PHE A 233 14.55 -3.03 0.71
CA PHE A 233 13.87 -1.77 0.53
C PHE A 233 14.83 -0.58 0.65
N GLY A 234 14.36 0.63 0.36
CA GLY A 234 15.20 1.82 0.32
C GLY A 234 16.22 1.74 -0.80
N ARG A 235 17.49 1.95 -0.50
CA ARG A 235 18.58 1.88 -1.48
C ARG A 235 19.12 0.47 -1.75
N SER A 236 18.79 -0.47 -0.89
CA SER A 236 19.32 -1.84 -0.90
C SER A 236 18.94 -2.64 -2.16
N PRO A 237 17.71 -2.53 -2.73
CA PRO A 237 17.34 -3.26 -3.95
C PRO A 237 18.25 -2.96 -5.13
N SER A 238 18.56 -1.69 -5.38
CA SER A 238 19.46 -1.29 -6.49
C SER A 238 20.88 -1.84 -6.31
N VAL A 239 21.35 -1.95 -5.08
CA VAL A 239 22.66 -2.55 -4.77
C VAL A 239 22.62 -4.06 -5.03
N SER A 240 21.55 -4.76 -4.61
CA SER A 240 21.43 -6.21 -4.82
C SER A 240 21.40 -6.57 -6.30
N ILE A 241 20.68 -5.80 -7.12
CA ILE A 241 20.64 -5.99 -8.57
C ILE A 241 22.05 -5.86 -9.16
N LYS A 242 22.78 -4.79 -8.81
CA LYS A 242 24.16 -4.55 -9.28
C LYS A 242 25.11 -5.67 -8.86
N GLU A 243 25.10 -6.05 -7.59
CA GLU A 243 26.03 -7.04 -7.05
C GLU A 243 25.77 -8.45 -7.59
N LEU A 244 24.50 -8.89 -7.68
CA LEU A 244 24.16 -10.16 -8.31
C LEU A 244 24.56 -10.17 -9.78
N LYS A 245 24.31 -9.09 -10.53
CA LYS A 245 24.77 -8.96 -11.91
C LYS A 245 26.29 -9.01 -12.03
N ARG A 246 27.02 -8.31 -11.15
CA ARG A 246 28.48 -8.23 -11.13
C ARG A 246 29.14 -9.61 -10.94
N VAL A 247 28.53 -10.46 -10.10
CA VAL A 247 29.05 -11.84 -9.88
C VAL A 247 28.54 -12.85 -10.92
N GLY A 248 27.84 -12.38 -11.95
CA GLY A 248 27.32 -13.23 -13.04
C GLY A 248 26.05 -14.02 -12.69
N TYR A 249 25.35 -13.68 -11.61
CA TYR A 249 24.11 -14.36 -11.28
C TYR A 249 22.97 -13.89 -12.20
N PRO A 250 22.21 -14.82 -12.85
CA PRO A 250 21.17 -14.43 -13.81
C PRO A 250 19.98 -13.79 -13.09
N LEU A 251 19.69 -12.53 -13.40
CA LEU A 251 18.59 -11.79 -12.75
C LEU A 251 17.21 -12.37 -13.08
N SER A 252 17.07 -13.16 -14.13
CA SER A 252 15.85 -13.94 -14.42
C SER A 252 15.51 -15.00 -13.34
N LYS A 253 16.45 -15.29 -12.46
CA LYS A 253 16.28 -16.16 -11.30
C LYS A 253 16.15 -15.38 -9.99
N VAL A 254 15.71 -14.12 -10.06
CA VAL A 254 15.51 -13.26 -8.90
C VAL A 254 14.09 -12.71 -8.90
N VAL A 255 13.40 -12.84 -7.76
CA VAL A 255 12.15 -12.14 -7.51
C VAL A 255 12.27 -11.28 -6.25
N SER A 256 11.82 -10.04 -6.32
CA SER A 256 11.79 -9.13 -5.17
C SER A 256 10.40 -9.02 -4.57
N PHE A 257 10.37 -8.84 -3.26
CA PHE A 257 9.20 -8.34 -2.56
C PHE A 257 8.86 -6.91 -3.02
N VAL A 258 7.66 -6.49 -2.71
CA VAL A 258 7.05 -5.27 -3.24
C VAL A 258 7.89 -3.99 -3.08
N TRP A 259 8.66 -3.85 -1.98
CA TRP A 259 9.42 -2.62 -1.69
C TRP A 259 10.82 -2.56 -2.32
N GLY A 260 11.13 -3.49 -3.23
CA GLY A 260 12.31 -3.48 -4.09
C GLY A 260 11.94 -3.78 -5.54
N ALA A 261 10.71 -3.43 -5.96
CA ALA A 261 10.11 -3.86 -7.21
C ALA A 261 9.46 -2.70 -7.99
N ALA A 262 10.09 -1.54 -8.01
CA ALA A 262 9.62 -0.39 -8.77
C ALA A 262 10.69 0.09 -9.78
N GLU A 263 10.26 0.88 -10.75
CA GLU A 263 11.11 1.49 -11.76
C GLU A 263 12.24 2.31 -11.13
N ALA A 264 11.96 3.01 -10.02
CA ALA A 264 12.95 3.78 -9.29
C ALA A 264 14.12 2.92 -8.77
N ASP A 265 13.87 1.67 -8.36
CA ASP A 265 14.91 0.72 -7.94
C ASP A 265 15.75 0.27 -9.12
N ILE A 266 15.11 0.03 -10.27
CA ILE A 266 15.73 -0.38 -11.52
C ILE A 266 16.63 0.74 -12.07
N GLU A 267 16.13 1.97 -12.12
CA GLU A 267 16.89 3.12 -12.57
C GLU A 267 18.11 3.39 -11.67
N ALA A 268 17.94 3.29 -10.36
CA ALA A 268 19.05 3.40 -9.41
C ALA A 268 20.07 2.24 -9.56
N ALA A 269 19.67 1.10 -10.09
CA ALA A 269 20.54 -0.03 -10.41
C ALA A 269 21.34 0.15 -11.70
N GLY A 270 21.06 1.16 -12.50
CA GLY A 270 21.70 1.41 -13.79
C GLY A 270 20.78 1.17 -14.99
N GLY A 271 19.46 1.13 -14.74
CA GLY A 271 18.41 1.06 -15.74
C GLY A 271 17.97 -0.35 -16.11
N PHE A 272 16.93 -0.40 -16.91
CA PHE A 272 16.25 -1.65 -17.30
C PHE A 272 17.18 -2.65 -18.02
N GLY A 273 18.16 -2.18 -18.81
CA GLY A 273 19.13 -3.06 -19.46
C GLY A 273 20.04 -3.82 -18.49
N VAL A 274 20.35 -3.22 -17.33
CA VAL A 274 21.09 -3.89 -16.25
C VAL A 274 20.23 -4.96 -15.58
N ALA A 275 18.95 -4.63 -15.36
CA ALA A 275 18.00 -5.45 -14.60
C ALA A 275 17.22 -6.45 -15.48
N GLU A 276 17.58 -6.65 -16.74
CA GLU A 276 16.86 -7.57 -17.63
C GLU A 276 16.63 -8.94 -16.98
N GLY A 277 15.37 -9.37 -16.96
CA GLY A 277 14.92 -10.61 -16.33
C GLY A 277 14.49 -10.49 -14.86
N TYR A 278 14.88 -9.44 -14.13
CA TYR A 278 14.49 -9.24 -12.73
C TYR A 278 12.98 -9.18 -12.57
N ALA A 279 12.45 -9.91 -11.59
CA ALA A 279 11.02 -9.94 -11.32
C ALA A 279 10.67 -9.22 -10.00
N GLY A 280 9.49 -8.65 -9.95
CA GLY A 280 8.98 -7.96 -8.78
C GLY A 280 7.54 -8.31 -8.47
N ILE A 281 7.26 -8.54 -7.18
CA ILE A 281 5.90 -8.71 -6.66
C ILE A 281 5.23 -7.34 -6.61
N GLN A 282 3.96 -7.28 -7.01
CA GLN A 282 3.14 -6.09 -6.98
C GLN A 282 1.80 -6.40 -6.31
N PHE A 283 1.28 -5.45 -5.53
CA PHE A 283 -0.09 -5.47 -5.01
C PHE A 283 -0.97 -4.35 -5.60
N ALA A 284 -0.39 -3.55 -6.50
CA ALA A 284 -1.06 -2.62 -7.39
C ALA A 284 -0.47 -2.75 -8.79
N GLY A 285 -1.22 -2.46 -9.83
CA GLY A 285 -0.76 -2.51 -11.21
C GLY A 285 0.38 -1.54 -11.48
N VAL A 286 1.25 -1.89 -12.41
CA VAL A 286 2.40 -1.08 -12.85
C VAL A 286 2.01 -0.28 -14.10
N GLY A 287 2.52 0.92 -14.20
CA GLY A 287 2.30 1.83 -15.33
C GLY A 287 1.13 2.80 -15.12
N PRO A 288 0.96 3.73 -16.06
CA PRO A 288 0.06 4.87 -15.93
C PRO A 288 -1.36 4.63 -16.47
N ASP A 289 -1.64 3.46 -17.07
CA ASP A 289 -2.83 3.25 -17.91
C ASP A 289 -4.01 2.65 -17.11
N PHE A 290 -4.39 3.32 -16.00
CA PHE A 290 -5.53 2.94 -15.19
C PHE A 290 -6.55 4.08 -15.12
N PRO A 291 -7.87 3.79 -15.08
CA PRO A 291 -8.92 4.81 -15.04
C PRO A 291 -8.71 5.86 -13.93
N VAL A 292 -8.38 5.43 -12.72
CA VAL A 292 -8.14 6.33 -11.59
C VAL A 292 -6.97 7.30 -11.82
N LEU A 293 -5.91 6.84 -12.49
CA LEU A 293 -4.77 7.70 -12.82
C LEU A 293 -5.13 8.69 -13.92
N SER A 294 -5.97 8.28 -14.88
CA SER A 294 -6.51 9.19 -15.89
C SER A 294 -7.38 10.29 -15.27
N GLU A 295 -8.18 9.96 -14.25
CA GLU A 295 -8.96 10.95 -13.50
C GLU A 295 -8.08 11.93 -12.73
N ILE A 296 -6.97 11.47 -12.13
CA ILE A 296 -5.99 12.34 -11.47
C ILE A 296 -5.34 13.28 -12.50
N ARG A 297 -4.94 12.78 -13.68
CA ARG A 297 -4.41 13.63 -14.77
C ARG A 297 -5.41 14.72 -15.19
N GLU A 298 -6.67 14.35 -15.38
CA GLU A 298 -7.70 15.32 -15.74
C GLU A 298 -7.93 16.36 -14.63
N MET A 299 -7.80 15.98 -13.36
CA MET A 299 -7.84 16.92 -12.26
C MET A 299 -6.69 17.95 -12.36
N TYR A 300 -5.46 17.50 -12.58
CA TYR A 300 -4.29 18.38 -12.76
C TYR A 300 -4.47 19.31 -13.95
N LYS A 301 -4.92 18.79 -15.09
CA LYS A 301 -5.21 19.56 -16.30
C LYS A 301 -6.25 20.66 -16.06
N LYS A 302 -7.35 20.35 -15.35
CA LYS A 302 -8.37 21.33 -14.96
C LYS A 302 -7.84 22.42 -14.04
N GLN A 303 -6.80 22.14 -13.26
CA GLN A 303 -6.13 23.09 -12.38
C GLN A 303 -5.03 23.90 -13.10
N GLY A 304 -4.78 23.64 -14.39
CA GLY A 304 -3.68 24.25 -15.14
C GLY A 304 -2.28 23.85 -14.64
N LYS A 305 -2.16 22.69 -14.00
CA LYS A 305 -0.90 22.15 -13.45
C LYS A 305 -0.40 20.97 -14.26
N PRO A 306 0.93 20.78 -14.36
CA PRO A 306 1.48 19.56 -14.94
C PRO A 306 1.15 18.34 -14.05
N GLU A 307 0.99 17.18 -14.67
CA GLU A 307 0.86 15.93 -13.93
C GLU A 307 2.14 15.61 -13.13
N PRO A 308 2.03 14.92 -11.98
CA PRO A 308 3.21 14.52 -11.23
C PRO A 308 4.07 13.55 -12.05
N LYS A 309 5.36 13.80 -12.11
CA LYS A 309 6.30 12.89 -12.80
C LYS A 309 6.33 11.49 -12.17
N GLU A 310 6.11 11.39 -10.87
CA GLU A 310 6.07 10.15 -10.10
C GLU A 310 5.00 9.18 -10.60
N MET A 311 3.90 9.70 -11.14
CA MET A 311 2.81 8.90 -11.72
C MET A 311 3.25 8.04 -12.92
N THR A 312 4.21 8.53 -13.70
CA THR A 312 4.73 7.84 -14.89
C THR A 312 6.07 7.15 -14.67
N GLN A 313 6.72 7.43 -13.54
CA GLN A 313 8.08 6.99 -13.26
C GLN A 313 8.20 5.90 -12.20
N SER A 314 7.13 5.59 -11.46
CA SER A 314 7.24 4.61 -10.40
C SER A 314 5.95 3.90 -10.05
N ALA A 315 5.98 2.56 -10.02
CA ALA A 315 4.92 1.73 -9.48
C ALA A 315 4.61 2.05 -7.99
N TYR A 316 5.53 2.69 -7.27
CA TYR A 316 5.27 3.16 -5.91
C TYR A 316 4.16 4.21 -5.87
N TYR A 317 4.08 5.08 -6.88
CA TYR A 317 2.99 6.05 -6.96
C TYR A 317 1.62 5.36 -6.95
N ASN A 318 1.44 4.30 -7.73
CA ASN A 318 0.16 3.59 -7.87
C ASN A 318 -0.35 2.97 -6.55
N ARG A 319 0.54 2.69 -5.61
CA ARG A 319 0.19 2.19 -4.28
C ARG A 319 -0.41 3.27 -3.39
N GLY A 320 -0.13 4.55 -3.65
CA GLY A 320 -0.74 5.68 -2.95
C GLY A 320 -2.26 5.75 -3.13
N PRO A 321 -2.77 5.81 -4.37
CA PRO A 321 -4.20 5.72 -4.65
C PRO A 321 -4.89 4.48 -4.08
N LEU A 322 -4.22 3.31 -4.08
CA LEU A 322 -4.74 2.10 -3.43
C LEU A 322 -5.04 2.35 -1.96
N VAL A 323 -4.02 2.79 -1.21
CA VAL A 323 -4.14 2.96 0.25
C VAL A 323 -5.18 4.04 0.56
N ALA A 324 -5.11 5.18 -0.15
CA ALA A 324 -6.09 6.25 0.02
C ALA A 324 -7.53 5.79 -0.27
N ALA A 325 -7.73 5.00 -1.33
CA ALA A 325 -9.05 4.50 -1.67
C ALA A 325 -9.63 3.56 -0.61
N VAL A 326 -8.82 2.66 -0.07
CA VAL A 326 -9.24 1.77 1.05
C VAL A 326 -9.62 2.60 2.27
N HIS A 327 -8.82 3.62 2.62
CA HIS A 327 -9.11 4.55 3.72
C HIS A 327 -10.43 5.28 3.50
N LEU A 328 -10.63 5.85 2.31
CA LEU A 328 -11.83 6.64 2.02
C LEU A 328 -13.07 5.77 1.92
N GLU A 329 -12.95 4.51 1.47
CA GLU A 329 -14.09 3.58 1.47
C GLU A 329 -14.46 3.16 2.90
N ALA A 330 -13.49 2.93 3.79
CA ALA A 330 -13.75 2.68 5.20
C ALA A 330 -14.46 3.87 5.87
N ILE A 331 -14.00 5.10 5.60
CA ILE A 331 -14.66 6.33 6.07
C ILE A 331 -16.08 6.46 5.49
N ARG A 332 -16.28 6.14 4.22
CA ARG A 332 -17.60 6.13 3.57
C ARG A 332 -18.57 5.20 4.28
N ASN A 333 -18.12 3.98 4.57
CA ASN A 333 -18.91 2.98 5.27
C ASN A 333 -19.24 3.43 6.71
N ALA A 334 -18.30 4.07 7.39
CA ALA A 334 -18.51 4.65 8.72
C ALA A 334 -19.56 5.77 8.69
N LEU A 335 -19.47 6.70 7.74
CA LEU A 335 -20.42 7.82 7.59
C LEU A 335 -21.83 7.33 7.25
N LYS A 336 -21.97 6.32 6.38
CA LYS A 336 -23.27 5.72 6.08
C LYS A 336 -23.92 5.06 7.30
N ALA A 337 -23.11 4.56 8.24
CA ALA A 337 -23.59 3.97 9.49
C ALA A 337 -23.90 4.99 10.58
N ARG A 338 -23.48 6.26 10.40
CA ARG A 338 -23.66 7.36 11.37
C ARG A 338 -24.41 8.53 10.73
N PRO A 339 -25.74 8.56 10.80
CA PRO A 339 -26.53 9.62 10.16
C PRO A 339 -26.23 11.03 10.71
N ASP A 340 -25.74 11.14 11.97
CA ASP A 340 -25.29 12.41 12.57
C ASP A 340 -23.94 12.90 12.01
N GLY A 341 -23.25 12.07 11.21
CA GLY A 341 -21.98 12.37 10.58
C GLY A 341 -20.79 12.48 11.54
N LYS A 342 -20.95 12.14 12.82
CA LYS A 342 -19.88 12.11 13.81
C LYS A 342 -19.30 10.72 13.87
N ILE A 343 -18.17 10.52 13.22
CA ILE A 343 -17.46 9.21 13.21
C ILE A 343 -16.24 9.25 14.12
N THR A 344 -15.97 8.11 14.73
CA THR A 344 -14.80 7.82 15.57
C THR A 344 -13.90 6.82 14.87
N GLY A 345 -12.70 6.57 15.42
CA GLY A 345 -11.83 5.49 14.94
C GLY A 345 -12.51 4.11 14.97
N ALA A 346 -13.33 3.85 16.00
CA ALA A 346 -14.09 2.60 16.08
C ALA A 346 -15.13 2.46 14.94
N ASP A 347 -15.77 3.55 14.54
CA ASP A 347 -16.68 3.53 13.39
C ASP A 347 -15.92 3.28 12.08
N VAL A 348 -14.72 3.87 11.94
CA VAL A 348 -13.86 3.65 10.77
C VAL A 348 -13.34 2.21 10.74
N LYS A 349 -12.94 1.64 11.88
CA LYS A 349 -12.61 0.20 12.01
C LYS A 349 -13.75 -0.67 11.48
N ALA A 350 -14.97 -0.45 11.94
CA ALA A 350 -16.14 -1.18 11.45
C ALA A 350 -16.42 -0.88 9.95
N GLY A 351 -16.03 0.28 9.48
CA GLY A 351 -16.09 0.66 8.06
C GLY A 351 -15.10 -0.10 7.18
N PHE A 352 -13.87 -0.36 7.66
CA PHE A 352 -12.91 -1.23 6.99
C PHE A 352 -13.47 -2.64 6.78
N GLU A 353 -14.03 -3.24 7.82
CA GLU A 353 -14.58 -4.60 7.79
C GLU A 353 -15.79 -4.77 6.86
N LYS A 354 -16.28 -3.66 6.29
CA LYS A 354 -17.37 -3.63 5.29
C LYS A 354 -16.88 -3.34 3.86
N VAL A 355 -15.59 -3.11 3.67
CA VAL A 355 -15.04 -2.91 2.31
C VAL A 355 -15.11 -4.22 1.55
N LYS A 356 -15.74 -4.20 0.37
CA LYS A 356 -15.89 -5.36 -0.51
C LYS A 356 -15.75 -4.98 -1.97
N GLY A 357 -14.96 -5.77 -2.70
CA GLY A 357 -14.86 -5.70 -4.15
C GLY A 357 -14.24 -4.40 -4.68
N LEU A 358 -13.44 -3.69 -3.88
CA LEU A 358 -12.77 -2.46 -4.33
C LEU A 358 -11.66 -2.80 -5.33
N THR A 359 -11.75 -2.28 -6.58
CA THR A 359 -10.80 -2.61 -7.67
C THR A 359 -10.11 -1.41 -8.30
N LEU A 360 -10.58 -0.20 -8.08
CA LEU A 360 -10.08 1.04 -8.72
C LEU A 360 -9.90 0.91 -10.25
N GLY A 361 -10.90 0.30 -10.92
CA GLY A 361 -10.84 0.10 -12.37
C GLY A 361 -9.73 -0.86 -12.82
N GLY A 362 -9.37 -1.82 -11.98
CA GLY A 362 -8.35 -2.84 -12.26
C GLY A 362 -6.93 -2.49 -11.80
N LEU A 363 -6.73 -1.31 -11.20
CA LEU A 363 -5.43 -0.97 -10.59
C LEU A 363 -5.06 -1.93 -9.46
N ILE A 364 -6.05 -2.43 -8.72
CA ILE A 364 -5.90 -3.35 -7.61
C ILE A 364 -6.80 -4.58 -7.79
N PRO A 365 -6.46 -5.71 -7.16
CA PRO A 365 -7.37 -6.85 -7.09
C PRO A 365 -8.62 -6.49 -6.29
N PRO A 366 -9.69 -7.31 -6.35
CA PRO A 366 -10.87 -7.07 -5.53
C PRO A 366 -10.54 -7.27 -4.05
N LEU A 367 -10.31 -6.17 -3.34
CA LEU A 367 -10.04 -6.18 -1.91
C LEU A 367 -11.33 -6.38 -1.10
N GLU A 368 -11.26 -7.23 -0.10
CA GLU A 368 -12.35 -7.50 0.82
C GLU A 368 -11.80 -7.72 2.22
N PHE A 369 -12.37 -7.01 3.21
CA PHE A 369 -12.00 -7.16 4.61
C PHE A 369 -13.19 -7.68 5.43
N SER A 370 -12.88 -8.31 6.55
CA SER A 370 -13.88 -8.81 7.50
C SER A 370 -13.35 -8.69 8.93
N PRO A 371 -14.19 -8.88 9.98
CA PRO A 371 -13.71 -8.91 11.35
C PRO A 371 -12.62 -9.96 11.64
N THR A 372 -12.48 -10.97 10.79
CA THR A 372 -11.51 -12.06 10.96
C THR A 372 -10.34 -12.01 9.98
N ASP A 373 -10.44 -11.19 8.92
CA ASP A 373 -9.39 -11.01 7.92
C ASP A 373 -9.20 -9.52 7.62
N HIS A 374 -8.08 -8.97 8.08
CA HIS A 374 -7.66 -7.59 7.85
C HIS A 374 -6.62 -7.43 6.73
N GLU A 375 -6.21 -8.53 6.05
CA GLU A 375 -5.25 -8.46 4.94
C GLU A 375 -5.89 -7.99 3.63
N GLY A 376 -7.17 -8.31 3.41
CA GLY A 376 -7.84 -8.03 2.14
C GLY A 376 -7.56 -9.08 1.06
N GLY A 377 -7.16 -10.29 1.47
CA GLY A 377 -7.07 -11.48 0.64
C GLY A 377 -5.68 -11.87 0.14
N GLY A 378 -4.64 -11.08 0.35
CA GLY A 378 -3.25 -11.45 0.04
C GLY A 378 -2.95 -11.63 -1.46
N TRP A 379 -3.65 -10.87 -2.32
CA TRP A 379 -3.47 -10.92 -3.76
C TRP A 379 -2.18 -10.25 -4.21
N VAL A 380 -1.47 -10.89 -5.14
CA VAL A 380 -0.29 -10.36 -5.80
C VAL A 380 -0.31 -10.59 -7.30
N GLN A 381 0.53 -9.84 -8.00
CA GLN A 381 0.82 -9.97 -9.41
C GLN A 381 2.34 -9.86 -9.60
N ILE A 382 2.91 -10.61 -10.53
CA ILE A 382 4.34 -10.53 -10.85
C ILE A 382 4.52 -9.71 -12.13
N TYR A 383 5.46 -8.78 -12.09
CA TYR A 383 6.00 -8.11 -13.25
C TYR A 383 7.47 -8.47 -13.41
N GLN A 384 7.92 -8.58 -14.64
CA GLN A 384 9.31 -8.91 -14.98
C GLN A 384 9.88 -7.88 -15.93
N VAL A 385 11.13 -7.49 -15.73
CA VAL A 385 11.87 -6.62 -16.66
C VAL A 385 12.13 -7.39 -17.94
N LYS A 386 11.57 -6.90 -19.05
CA LYS A 386 11.74 -7.46 -20.40
C LYS A 386 11.76 -6.33 -21.43
N GLY A 387 12.82 -6.28 -22.25
CA GLY A 387 12.91 -5.33 -23.35
C GLY A 387 12.82 -3.87 -22.89
N GLY A 388 13.45 -3.51 -21.78
CA GLY A 388 13.55 -2.15 -21.31
C GLY A 388 12.35 -1.63 -20.49
N LYS A 389 11.45 -2.50 -20.04
CA LYS A 389 10.29 -2.12 -19.21
C LYS A 389 9.80 -3.27 -18.33
N TYR A 390 8.98 -2.95 -17.34
CA TYR A 390 8.21 -3.95 -16.64
C TYR A 390 7.07 -4.50 -17.51
N VAL A 391 7.00 -5.81 -17.65
CA VAL A 391 5.95 -6.54 -18.37
C VAL A 391 5.22 -7.42 -17.37
N LYS A 392 3.90 -7.40 -17.40
CA LYS A 392 3.06 -8.27 -16.59
C LYS A 392 3.36 -9.73 -16.91
N ALA A 393 3.76 -10.52 -15.93
CA ALA A 393 4.12 -11.93 -16.07
C ALA A 393 3.03 -12.88 -15.57
N THR A 394 2.16 -12.43 -14.66
CA THR A 394 1.02 -13.20 -14.14
C THR A 394 -0.23 -12.36 -14.08
N ASP A 395 -1.39 -12.99 -14.04
CA ASP A 395 -2.60 -12.37 -13.51
C ASP A 395 -2.53 -12.29 -11.98
N TRP A 396 -3.56 -11.70 -11.33
CA TRP A 396 -3.67 -11.69 -9.89
C TRP A 396 -3.80 -13.11 -9.36
N PHE A 397 -2.99 -13.48 -8.37
CA PHE A 397 -3.03 -14.79 -7.73
C PHE A 397 -2.72 -14.72 -6.24
N LYS A 398 -3.01 -15.81 -5.54
CA LYS A 398 -2.63 -16.11 -4.15
C LYS A 398 -1.95 -17.47 -4.12
N ALA A 399 -1.05 -17.69 -3.18
CA ALA A 399 -0.33 -18.94 -3.08
C ALA A 399 -0.28 -19.45 -1.64
N TYR A 400 -0.27 -20.76 -1.45
CA TYR A 400 -0.10 -21.46 -0.17
C TYR A 400 -0.92 -20.84 0.98
N ARG A 401 -2.19 -20.50 0.69
CA ARG A 401 -3.07 -19.86 1.69
C ARG A 401 -3.27 -20.71 2.93
N ASP A 402 -3.28 -22.00 2.78
CA ASP A 402 -3.34 -22.96 3.90
C ASP A 402 -2.20 -22.75 4.91
N VAL A 403 -0.98 -22.55 4.42
CA VAL A 403 0.20 -22.24 5.25
C VAL A 403 0.07 -20.84 5.87
N VAL A 404 -0.22 -19.82 5.06
CA VAL A 404 -0.35 -18.45 5.54
C VAL A 404 -1.47 -18.30 6.56
N ASP A 405 -2.67 -18.84 6.27
CA ASP A 405 -3.85 -18.75 7.14
C ASP A 405 -3.64 -19.50 8.46
N LYS A 406 -2.87 -20.59 8.46
CA LYS A 406 -2.46 -21.27 9.69
C LYS A 406 -1.65 -20.33 10.58
N HIS A 407 -0.60 -19.70 10.04
CA HIS A 407 0.22 -18.73 10.80
C HIS A 407 -0.59 -17.53 11.29
N VAL A 408 -1.53 -17.01 10.48
CA VAL A 408 -2.44 -15.94 10.89
C VAL A 408 -3.28 -16.36 12.10
N LYS A 409 -3.83 -17.58 12.10
CA LYS A 409 -4.63 -18.10 13.21
C LYS A 409 -3.81 -18.35 14.48
N GLU A 410 -2.58 -18.84 14.32
CA GLU A 410 -1.66 -19.20 15.41
C GLU A 410 -0.84 -18.01 15.92
N THR A 411 -0.96 -16.82 15.33
CA THR A 411 -0.25 -15.60 15.77
C THR A 411 -0.44 -15.37 17.26
N LYS A 412 0.68 -15.23 17.99
CA LYS A 412 0.72 -15.07 19.46
C LYS A 412 0.54 -13.62 19.89
#